data_e670db544649285d0fd10bebf1f37648
#
_entry.id   e670db544649285d0fd10bebf1f37648
#
_cell.length_a   1.000
_cell.length_b   1.000
_cell.length_c   1.000
_cell.angle_alpha   90.00
_cell.angle_beta   90.00
_cell.angle_gamma   90.00
#
_symmetry.space_group_name_H-M   'P 1'
#
loop_
_entity.id
_entity.type
_entity.pdbx_description
1 polymer ?
#
loop_
_entity_poly.entity_id
_entity_poly.type
_entity_poly.pdbx_seq_one_letter_code
_entity_poly.pdbx_strand_id
1 'polypeptide(L)'
;MYEYINGKITDVSPYHIVVENNGLGYLVYVANPFSYQVESQQKVYLYQAVRDNDISLYGLKNKVEKQLFLKLLNVSGIGPKSALAILASDDLSGLVTAINN
;
A
#
# COMPACT_ATOMS: atom_id res chain seq x y z
N MET A 1 -4.41 -1.33 14.92
CA MET A 1 -4.11 -1.12 13.49
C MET A 1 -2.63 -0.82 13.32
N TYR A 2 -2.03 -1.27 12.23
CA TYR A 2 -0.61 -1.04 11.95
C TYR A 2 -0.41 0.28 11.23
N GLU A 3 0.57 1.06 11.64
CA GLU A 3 0.96 2.25 10.90
C GLU A 3 1.95 1.91 9.80
N TYR A 4 2.96 1.11 10.11
CA TYR A 4 3.96 0.68 9.14
C TYR A 4 4.61 -0.62 9.57
N ILE A 5 5.32 -1.23 8.64
CA ILE A 5 6.20 -2.35 8.93
C ILE A 5 7.58 -2.03 8.37
N ASN A 6 8.62 -2.35 9.13
CA ASN A 6 10.00 -2.21 8.67
C ASN A 6 10.61 -3.61 8.63
N GLY A 7 10.93 -4.06 7.42
CA GLY A 7 11.43 -5.42 7.25
C GLY A 7 12.08 -5.64 5.91
N LYS A 8 12.44 -6.90 5.66
CA LYS A 8 13.11 -7.28 4.43
C LYS A 8 12.08 -7.75 3.40
N ILE A 9 12.20 -7.27 2.18
CA ILE A 9 11.36 -7.74 1.08
C ILE A 9 11.85 -9.11 0.66
N THR A 10 11.02 -10.14 0.84
CA THR A 10 11.42 -11.52 0.54
C THR A 10 10.78 -12.06 -0.73
N ASP A 11 9.72 -11.42 -1.21
CA ASP A 11 9.05 -11.83 -2.44
C ASP A 11 8.36 -10.64 -3.09
N VAL A 12 8.31 -10.64 -4.43
CA VAL A 12 7.63 -9.63 -5.24
C VAL A 12 6.80 -10.36 -6.27
N SER A 13 5.50 -10.08 -6.30
CA SER A 13 4.52 -10.68 -7.21
C SER A 13 3.74 -9.57 -7.91
N PRO A 14 2.92 -9.88 -8.94
CA PRO A 14 2.25 -8.82 -9.71
C PRO A 14 1.33 -7.89 -8.89
N TYR A 15 0.81 -8.34 -7.76
CA TYR A 15 -0.12 -7.54 -6.96
C TYR A 15 0.32 -7.30 -5.53
N HIS A 16 1.40 -7.98 -5.09
CA HIS A 16 1.81 -7.89 -3.70
C HIS A 16 3.30 -8.09 -3.52
N ILE A 17 3.75 -7.71 -2.34
CA ILE A 17 5.10 -8.04 -1.86
C ILE A 17 4.95 -8.81 -0.55
N VAL A 18 6.02 -9.48 -0.14
CA VAL A 18 6.09 -10.08 1.19
C VAL A 18 7.19 -9.35 1.96
N VAL A 19 6.82 -8.84 3.14
CA VAL A 19 7.76 -8.16 4.04
C VAL A 19 7.98 -9.05 5.24
N GLU A 20 9.22 -9.43 5.48
CA GLU A 20 9.56 -10.29 6.61
C GLU A 20 10.06 -9.44 7.78
N ASN A 21 9.45 -9.68 8.95
CA ASN A 21 9.86 -9.04 10.20
C ASN A 21 9.80 -10.09 11.30
N ASN A 22 10.92 -10.29 11.99
CA ASN A 22 11.03 -11.26 13.09
C ASN A 22 10.59 -12.67 12.71
N GLY A 23 10.92 -13.10 11.51
CA GLY A 23 10.61 -14.44 11.04
C GLY A 23 9.19 -14.62 10.51
N LEU A 24 8.37 -13.56 10.51
CA LEU A 24 7.02 -13.59 9.95
C LEU A 24 7.01 -12.89 8.60
N GLY A 25 6.42 -13.54 7.59
CA GLY A 25 6.21 -12.92 6.28
C GLY A 25 4.82 -12.33 6.18
N TYR A 26 4.74 -11.02 5.98
CA TYR A 26 3.48 -10.31 5.81
C TYR A 26 3.23 -10.09 4.33
N LEU A 27 2.10 -10.59 3.84
CA LEU A 27 1.68 -10.36 2.45
C LEU A 27 0.99 -9.00 2.39
N VAL A 28 1.52 -8.10 1.56
CA VAL A 28 1.06 -6.72 1.48
C VAL A 28 0.77 -6.36 0.03
N TYR A 29 -0.48 -5.98 -0.26
CA TYR A 29 -0.85 -5.50 -1.59
C TYR A 29 -0.33 -4.09 -1.79
N VAL A 30 0.35 -3.83 -2.90
CA VAL A 30 0.96 -2.54 -3.19
C VAL A 30 0.64 -2.11 -4.63
N ALA A 31 0.74 -0.81 -4.90
CA ALA A 31 0.42 -0.24 -6.21
C ALA A 31 1.41 -0.70 -7.29
N ASN A 32 2.71 -0.67 -6.98
CA ASN A 32 3.78 -1.00 -7.93
C ASN A 32 4.73 -2.01 -7.29
N PRO A 33 4.36 -3.31 -7.26
CA PRO A 33 5.19 -4.32 -6.58
C PRO A 33 6.63 -4.38 -7.12
N PHE A 34 6.80 -4.26 -8.44
CA PHE A 34 8.12 -4.39 -9.05
C PHE A 34 9.03 -3.18 -8.79
N SER A 35 8.55 -2.14 -8.13
CA SER A 35 9.38 -1.05 -7.64
C SER A 35 10.09 -1.40 -6.33
N TYR A 36 9.72 -2.51 -5.70
CA TYR A 36 10.38 -3.02 -4.49
C TYR A 36 11.42 -4.05 -4.90
N GLN A 37 12.58 -4.01 -4.24
CA GLN A 37 13.69 -4.89 -4.57
C GLN A 37 13.78 -6.02 -3.55
N VAL A 38 13.79 -7.27 -4.04
CA VAL A 38 13.94 -8.44 -3.17
C VAL A 38 15.28 -8.34 -2.42
N GLU A 39 15.28 -8.74 -1.18
CA GLU A 39 16.38 -8.68 -0.22
C GLU A 39 16.70 -7.28 0.30
N SER A 40 15.95 -6.25 -0.11
CA SER A 40 16.16 -4.90 0.44
C SER A 40 15.38 -4.73 1.74
N GLN A 41 15.92 -3.88 2.63
CA GLN A 41 15.26 -3.49 3.85
C GLN A 41 14.40 -2.27 3.56
N GLN A 42 13.11 -2.36 3.84
CA GLN A 42 12.16 -1.31 3.51
C GLN A 42 11.22 -1.02 4.67
N LYS A 43 10.83 0.24 4.78
CA LYS A 43 9.73 0.67 5.63
C LYS A 43 8.51 0.86 4.73
N VAL A 44 7.44 0.13 5.01
CA VAL A 44 6.21 0.16 4.21
C VAL A 44 5.09 0.62 5.11
N TYR A 45 4.40 1.71 4.76
CA TYR A 45 3.24 2.17 5.51
C TYR A 45 2.07 1.27 5.18
N LEU A 46 1.23 0.99 6.18
CA LEU A 46 0.19 -0.04 6.07
C LEU A 46 -1.20 0.53 6.30
N TYR A 47 -2.15 -0.01 5.57
CA TYR A 47 -3.57 0.11 5.85
C TYR A 47 -4.14 -1.30 5.97
N GLN A 48 -4.78 -1.60 7.10
CA GLN A 48 -5.40 -2.91 7.34
C GLN A 48 -6.88 -2.83 7.04
N ALA A 49 -7.34 -3.61 6.05
CA ALA A 49 -8.75 -3.72 5.71
C ALA A 49 -9.30 -4.99 6.36
N VAL A 50 -10.31 -4.82 7.22
CA VAL A 50 -10.95 -5.93 7.90
C VAL A 50 -12.36 -6.09 7.33
N ARG A 51 -12.67 -7.29 6.86
CA ARG A 51 -13.99 -7.66 6.37
C ARG A 51 -14.48 -8.86 7.17
N ASP A 52 -15.73 -9.27 6.95
CA ASP A 52 -16.35 -10.36 7.71
C ASP A 52 -15.54 -11.65 7.66
N ASN A 53 -14.94 -11.94 6.51
CA ASN A 53 -14.21 -13.20 6.31
C ASN A 53 -12.82 -12.99 5.74
N ASP A 54 -12.25 -11.78 5.86
CA ASP A 54 -10.95 -11.49 5.27
C ASP A 54 -10.27 -10.31 5.98
N ILE A 55 -8.95 -10.43 6.12
CA ILE A 55 -8.10 -9.34 6.61
C ILE A 55 -6.98 -9.17 5.60
N SER A 56 -6.86 -7.96 5.03
CA SER A 56 -5.85 -7.67 4.01
C SER A 56 -5.02 -6.47 4.42
N LEU A 57 -3.72 -6.50 4.09
CA LEU A 57 -2.82 -5.37 4.28
C LEU A 57 -2.53 -4.71 2.95
N TYR A 58 -2.61 -3.39 2.93
CA TYR A 58 -2.28 -2.56 1.77
C TYR A 58 -1.09 -1.69 2.14
N GLY A 59 -0.10 -1.63 1.26
CA GLY A 59 1.15 -0.95 1.55
C GLY A 59 1.36 0.30 0.71
N LEU A 60 1.88 1.33 1.34
CA LEU A 60 2.18 2.63 0.73
C LEU A 60 3.65 2.96 1.00
N LYS A 61 4.28 3.67 0.07
CA LYS A 61 5.72 3.90 0.14
C LYS A 61 6.12 4.92 1.20
N ASN A 62 5.23 5.87 1.49
CA ASN A 62 5.54 6.91 2.45
C ASN A 62 4.25 7.42 3.08
N LYS A 63 4.42 8.30 4.06
CA LYS A 63 3.28 8.81 4.83
C LYS A 63 2.34 9.66 3.97
N VAL A 64 2.88 10.43 3.04
CA VAL A 64 2.09 11.26 2.13
C VAL A 64 1.19 10.38 1.27
N GLU A 65 1.75 9.30 0.72
CA GLU A 65 0.99 8.36 -0.10
C GLU A 65 -0.09 7.67 0.71
N LYS A 66 0.18 7.33 1.98
CA LYS A 66 -0.83 6.77 2.87
C LYS A 66 -1.98 7.74 3.11
N GLN A 67 -1.67 9.02 3.34
CA GLN A 67 -2.71 10.03 3.54
C GLN A 67 -3.58 10.19 2.30
N LEU A 68 -2.96 10.15 1.11
CA LEU A 68 -3.68 10.22 -0.15
C LEU A 68 -4.58 8.99 -0.32
N PHE A 69 -4.07 7.81 0.00
CA PHE A 69 -4.84 6.57 -0.04
C PHE A 69 -6.09 6.67 0.84
N LEU A 70 -5.93 7.16 2.07
CA LEU A 70 -7.05 7.32 3.00
C LEU A 70 -8.09 8.30 2.48
N LYS A 71 -7.66 9.39 1.83
CA LYS A 71 -8.59 10.34 1.22
C LYS A 71 -9.37 9.71 0.08
N LEU A 72 -8.71 8.88 -0.73
CA LEU A 72 -9.39 8.17 -1.81
C LEU A 72 -10.46 7.22 -1.29
N LEU A 73 -10.21 6.57 -0.17
CA LEU A 73 -11.20 5.67 0.44
C LEU A 73 -12.47 6.40 0.90
N ASN A 74 -12.38 7.70 1.15
CA ASN A 74 -13.55 8.50 1.52
C ASN A 74 -14.42 8.87 0.32
N VAL A 75 -13.94 8.63 -0.90
CA VAL A 75 -14.73 8.89 -2.10
C VAL A 75 -15.67 7.71 -2.33
N SER A 76 -16.95 8.01 -2.55
CA SER A 76 -17.96 6.98 -2.76
C SER A 76 -17.58 6.10 -3.95
N GLY A 77 -17.65 4.78 -3.77
CA GLY A 77 -17.35 3.82 -4.81
C GLY A 77 -15.89 3.44 -4.96
N ILE A 78 -14.98 4.04 -4.17
CA ILE A 78 -13.56 3.69 -4.22
C ILE A 78 -13.21 2.81 -3.03
N GLY A 79 -12.86 1.55 -3.31
CA GLY A 79 -12.33 0.63 -2.32
C GLY A 79 -10.80 0.60 -2.33
N PRO A 80 -10.19 -0.22 -1.44
CA PRO A 80 -8.72 -0.26 -1.34
C PRO A 80 -8.01 -0.63 -2.65
N LYS A 81 -8.52 -1.61 -3.39
CA LYS A 81 -7.87 -2.01 -4.65
C LYS A 81 -7.97 -0.92 -5.70
N SER A 82 -9.11 -0.24 -5.77
CA SER A 82 -9.27 0.89 -6.70
C SER A 82 -8.36 2.04 -6.31
N ALA A 83 -8.21 2.32 -5.02
CA ALA A 83 -7.30 3.36 -4.54
C ALA A 83 -5.85 3.04 -4.92
N LEU A 84 -5.42 1.78 -4.78
CA LEU A 84 -4.08 1.37 -5.21
C LEU A 84 -3.90 1.57 -6.72
N ALA A 85 -4.91 1.22 -7.52
CA ALA A 85 -4.84 1.39 -8.97
C ALA A 85 -4.66 2.86 -9.35
N ILE A 86 -5.34 3.76 -8.64
CA ILE A 86 -5.21 5.19 -8.86
C ILE A 86 -3.78 5.65 -8.50
N LEU A 87 -3.25 5.19 -7.37
CA LEU A 87 -1.90 5.54 -6.94
C LEU A 87 -0.83 4.98 -7.87
N ALA A 88 -1.13 3.89 -8.58
CA ALA A 88 -0.20 3.30 -9.54
C ALA A 88 -0.09 4.13 -10.82
N SER A 89 -1.00 5.07 -11.06
CA SER A 89 -0.97 5.90 -12.25
C SER A 89 0.18 6.91 -12.18
N ASP A 90 0.62 7.38 -13.35
CA ASP A 90 1.76 8.29 -13.44
C ASP A 90 1.41 9.73 -13.08
N ASP A 91 0.14 10.05 -12.90
CA ASP A 91 -0.31 11.43 -12.67
C ASP A 91 -0.65 11.69 -11.20
N LEU A 92 0.33 11.42 -10.32
CA LEU A 92 0.14 11.66 -8.88
C LEU A 92 0.05 13.15 -8.54
N SER A 93 0.80 14.02 -9.26
CA SER A 93 0.77 15.45 -8.96
C SER A 93 -0.60 16.04 -9.27
N GLY A 94 -1.21 15.66 -10.40
CA GLY A 94 -2.56 16.08 -10.73
C GLY A 94 -3.59 15.55 -9.75
N LEU A 95 -3.44 14.31 -9.31
CA LEU A 95 -4.31 13.70 -8.33
C LEU A 95 -4.25 14.42 -6.98
N VAL A 96 -3.05 14.75 -6.51
CA VAL A 96 -2.87 15.48 -5.26
C VAL A 96 -3.55 16.85 -5.34
N THR A 97 -3.38 17.56 -6.45
CA THR A 97 -4.03 18.85 -6.67
C THR A 97 -5.55 18.72 -6.64
N ALA A 98 -6.09 17.72 -7.31
CA ALA A 98 -7.54 17.49 -7.37
C ALA A 98 -8.12 17.18 -5.99
N ILE A 99 -7.41 16.40 -5.18
CA ILE A 99 -7.90 16.02 -3.85
C ILE A 99 -7.80 17.18 -2.86
N ASN A 100 -6.78 18.02 -2.99
CA ASN A 100 -6.56 19.14 -2.06
C ASN A 100 -7.37 20.39 -2.41
N ASN A 101 -7.97 20.42 -3.57
CA ASN A 101 -8.86 21.49 -3.99
C ASN A 101 -10.30 21.10 -3.74
#